data_8e446fc3fef59b33361bd71e7b6be9fe
#
_entry.id   8e446fc3fef59b33361bd71e7b6be9fe
#
_cell.length_a   1.000
_cell.length_b   1.000
_cell.length_c   1.000
_cell.angle_alpha   90.00
_cell.angle_beta   90.00
_cell.angle_gamma   90.00
#
_symmetry.space_group_name_H-M   'P 1'
#
loop_
_entity.id
_entity.type
_entity.pdbx_description
1 polymer ?
#
loop_
_entity_poly.entity_id
_entity_poly.type
_entity_poly.pdbx_seq_one_letter_code
_entity_poly.pdbx_strand_id
1 'polypeptide(L)'
;MRQVVLDLEESLIRQVANAGMGRSDVLKFWFGESDEVTPAFIREAAARSLSEGETFYAHNLGLAELREAIAAYCSSLRCEGAAPIGADRIAVTSGGVNALMLAVQAVVDAGDEVVAVTPVWPNLTAQPAIMGARVRCVSLKPVAGRWQLDMDELLATVTSATRLLIVNSPNNPTGWTLSRAEQEVLLAHCRKTGTWILADEVYERLYYEDSPNGPAPGRPKPGAPLVGEGRSPSGGNHVCAPSFLDIALPDDRLMVAHSFSKSFLMTGWRLGWLVLPAAFTTHIGKLIEFNTSCAPVFIQRAGVVALQRTDEVTPQVVAHLKSCRDTLVPLLQAAPGVELAPAPGGMYAFFRLAGQGDSFVTAKRLVVEAGLGLAPGDAFSADRSAAMQGWLRWCFASQDPARLREGVDRLRGWLARG
;
A
#
# COMPACT_ATOMS: atom_id res chain seq x y z
N MET A 1 -21.38 17.51 -16.31
CA MET A 1 -20.37 16.72 -15.55
C MET A 1 -19.00 17.30 -15.86
N ARG A 2 -18.04 17.24 -14.94
CA ARG A 2 -16.67 17.70 -15.20
C ARG A 2 -16.01 16.79 -16.24
N GLN A 3 -15.28 17.39 -17.22
CA GLN A 3 -14.64 16.60 -18.29
C GLN A 3 -13.69 15.55 -17.74
N VAL A 4 -12.86 15.88 -16.77
CA VAL A 4 -11.95 14.93 -16.12
C VAL A 4 -12.66 13.69 -15.53
N VAL A 5 -13.93 13.82 -15.13
CA VAL A 5 -14.71 12.67 -14.62
C VAL A 5 -15.27 11.82 -15.77
N LEU A 6 -15.60 12.45 -16.90
CA LEU A 6 -16.01 11.72 -18.10
C LEU A 6 -14.86 10.95 -18.73
N ASP A 7 -13.64 11.48 -18.61
CA ASP A 7 -12.42 10.88 -19.17
C ASP A 7 -11.81 9.80 -18.24
N LEU A 8 -12.32 9.66 -16.99
CA LEU A 8 -11.86 8.62 -16.10
C LEU A 8 -12.20 7.24 -16.66
N GLU A 9 -11.18 6.43 -16.80
CA GLU A 9 -11.38 5.03 -17.16
C GLU A 9 -11.94 4.21 -16.01
N GLU A 10 -12.83 3.28 -16.32
CA GLU A 10 -13.29 2.30 -15.35
C GLU A 10 -12.13 1.40 -14.89
N SER A 11 -12.13 1.03 -13.62
CA SER A 11 -11.11 0.14 -13.06
C SER A 11 -11.03 -1.19 -13.83
N LEU A 12 -9.92 -1.43 -14.52
CA LEU A 12 -9.67 -2.69 -15.24
C LEU A 12 -9.71 -3.89 -14.29
N ILE A 13 -9.22 -3.73 -13.05
CA ILE A 13 -9.31 -4.78 -12.01
C ILE A 13 -10.77 -5.12 -11.73
N ARG A 14 -11.64 -4.10 -11.59
CA ARG A 14 -13.06 -4.28 -11.36
C ARG A 14 -13.76 -4.95 -12.54
N GLN A 15 -13.41 -4.56 -13.76
CA GLN A 15 -13.98 -5.18 -14.96
C GLN A 15 -13.61 -6.67 -15.09
N VAL A 16 -12.36 -7.06 -14.75
CA VAL A 16 -11.96 -8.47 -14.70
C VAL A 16 -12.70 -9.21 -13.58
N ALA A 17 -12.82 -8.60 -12.39
CA ALA A 17 -13.55 -9.19 -11.28
C ALA A 17 -15.04 -9.40 -11.61
N ASN A 18 -15.67 -8.44 -12.30
CA ASN A 18 -17.06 -8.56 -12.74
C ASN A 18 -17.29 -9.73 -13.72
N ALA A 19 -16.29 -10.08 -14.54
CA ALA A 19 -16.38 -11.25 -15.44
C ALA A 19 -16.44 -12.59 -14.67
N GLY A 20 -15.92 -12.63 -13.42
CA GLY A 20 -15.98 -13.81 -12.55
C GLY A 20 -16.94 -13.67 -11.36
N MET A 21 -17.70 -12.58 -11.30
CA MET A 21 -18.62 -12.33 -10.19
C MET A 21 -19.76 -13.36 -10.19
N GLY A 22 -20.09 -13.91 -9.01
CA GLY A 22 -21.10 -14.95 -8.85
C GLY A 22 -20.67 -16.38 -9.24
N ARG A 23 -19.50 -16.54 -9.84
CA ARG A 23 -18.94 -17.87 -10.17
C ARG A 23 -18.21 -18.47 -8.98
N SER A 24 -18.62 -19.65 -8.55
CA SER A 24 -18.00 -20.42 -7.45
C SER A 24 -16.76 -21.19 -7.88
N ASP A 25 -16.61 -21.45 -9.18
CA ASP A 25 -15.48 -22.17 -9.77
C ASP A 25 -14.25 -21.29 -10.03
N VAL A 26 -14.35 -19.95 -9.80
CA VAL A 26 -13.24 -19.00 -10.00
C VAL A 26 -12.45 -18.81 -8.72
N LEU A 27 -11.13 -19.04 -8.79
CA LEU A 27 -10.17 -18.64 -7.75
C LEU A 27 -9.88 -17.15 -7.87
N LYS A 28 -10.21 -16.38 -6.83
CA LYS A 28 -10.25 -14.91 -6.86
C LYS A 28 -9.00 -14.34 -6.19
N PHE A 29 -7.99 -13.94 -6.99
CA PHE A 29 -6.74 -13.31 -6.54
C PHE A 29 -6.55 -11.89 -7.10
N TRP A 30 -7.61 -11.30 -7.65
CA TRP A 30 -7.58 -9.97 -8.30
C TRP A 30 -7.58 -8.79 -7.33
N PHE A 31 -8.21 -8.88 -6.15
CA PHE A 31 -8.21 -7.79 -5.18
C PHE A 31 -7.03 -7.89 -4.20
N GLY A 32 -6.61 -6.74 -3.68
CA GLY A 32 -5.55 -6.66 -2.68
C GLY A 32 -6.10 -6.80 -1.27
N GLU A 33 -6.67 -7.96 -0.95
CA GLU A 33 -7.21 -8.25 0.38
C GLU A 33 -6.97 -9.72 0.73
N SER A 34 -6.87 -10.01 2.04
CA SER A 34 -6.90 -11.37 2.55
C SER A 34 -8.36 -11.86 2.60
N ASP A 35 -8.55 -13.17 2.46
CA ASP A 35 -9.82 -13.84 2.73
C ASP A 35 -9.95 -14.28 4.20
N GLU A 36 -9.00 -13.88 5.06
CA GLU A 36 -9.08 -14.05 6.50
C GLU A 36 -10.01 -13.03 7.14
N VAL A 37 -10.73 -13.48 8.18
CA VAL A 37 -11.63 -12.63 8.96
C VAL A 37 -10.85 -11.80 9.96
N THR A 38 -11.20 -10.51 10.10
CA THR A 38 -10.67 -9.64 11.17
C THR A 38 -10.72 -10.35 12.54
N PRO A 39 -9.68 -10.30 13.38
CA PRO A 39 -9.63 -10.95 14.70
C PRO A 39 -10.84 -10.65 15.58
N ALA A 40 -11.28 -11.64 16.34
CA ALA A 40 -12.52 -11.59 17.12
C ALA A 40 -12.55 -10.39 18.08
N PHE A 41 -11.47 -10.16 18.82
CA PHE A 41 -11.40 -9.07 19.81
C PHE A 41 -11.53 -7.65 19.19
N ILE A 42 -11.10 -7.48 17.91
CA ILE A 42 -11.30 -6.22 17.18
C ILE A 42 -12.78 -6.06 16.83
N ARG A 43 -13.43 -7.14 16.33
CA ARG A 43 -14.86 -7.15 16.01
C ARG A 43 -15.72 -6.93 17.25
N GLU A 44 -15.36 -7.54 18.36
CA GLU A 44 -16.03 -7.42 19.65
C GLU A 44 -15.94 -6.01 20.22
N ALA A 45 -14.81 -5.31 20.03
CA ALA A 45 -14.66 -3.90 20.44
C ALA A 45 -15.65 -3.00 19.70
N ALA A 46 -15.81 -3.18 18.39
CA ALA A 46 -16.81 -2.43 17.62
C ALA A 46 -18.25 -2.78 18.05
N ALA A 47 -18.55 -4.06 18.23
CA ALA A 47 -19.88 -4.51 18.66
C ALA A 47 -20.24 -3.95 20.05
N ARG A 48 -19.27 -3.88 20.95
CA ARG A 48 -19.45 -3.28 22.28
C ARG A 48 -19.78 -1.78 22.17
N SER A 49 -18.98 -1.02 21.43
CA SER A 49 -19.20 0.40 21.21
C SER A 49 -20.60 0.68 20.63
N LEU A 50 -21.05 -0.13 19.66
CA LEU A 50 -22.41 -0.06 19.11
C LEU A 50 -23.48 -0.36 20.19
N SER A 51 -23.27 -1.38 21.02
CA SER A 51 -24.25 -1.76 22.08
C SER A 51 -24.29 -0.75 23.23
N GLU A 52 -23.22 -0.01 23.45
CA GLU A 52 -23.13 1.09 24.41
C GLU A 52 -23.69 2.42 23.86
N GLY A 53 -24.14 2.43 22.60
CA GLY A 53 -24.79 3.58 21.98
C GLY A 53 -23.81 4.66 21.48
N GLU A 54 -22.53 4.34 21.26
CA GLU A 54 -21.54 5.29 20.70
C GLU A 54 -21.79 5.50 19.18
N THR A 55 -22.90 6.13 18.82
CA THR A 55 -23.39 6.30 17.44
C THR A 55 -23.47 7.76 17.00
N PHE A 56 -22.83 8.67 17.71
CA PHE A 56 -22.80 10.09 17.44
C PHE A 56 -21.54 10.49 16.67
N TYR A 57 -21.50 11.73 16.16
CA TYR A 57 -20.31 12.28 15.53
C TYR A 57 -19.15 12.38 16.50
N ALA A 58 -17.98 11.98 16.06
CA ALA A 58 -16.71 12.25 16.72
C ALA A 58 -16.11 13.57 16.24
N HIS A 59 -15.00 13.97 16.84
CA HIS A 59 -14.16 15.04 16.29
C HIS A 59 -13.69 14.67 14.87
N ASN A 60 -13.67 15.64 13.95
CA ASN A 60 -13.31 15.41 12.55
C ASN A 60 -11.93 14.74 12.36
N LEU A 61 -10.94 15.09 13.18
CA LEU A 61 -9.61 14.44 13.16
C LEU A 61 -9.60 13.05 13.83
N GLY A 62 -10.73 12.57 14.35
CA GLY A 62 -10.87 11.31 15.07
C GLY A 62 -10.80 11.47 16.60
N LEU A 63 -11.13 10.37 17.29
CA LEU A 63 -11.05 10.28 18.75
C LEU A 63 -9.62 10.59 19.23
N ALA A 64 -9.51 11.36 20.30
CA ALA A 64 -8.20 11.67 20.91
C ALA A 64 -7.42 10.40 21.26
N GLU A 65 -8.10 9.43 21.89
CA GLU A 65 -7.55 8.14 22.25
C GLU A 65 -6.98 7.37 21.03
N LEU A 66 -7.68 7.38 19.88
CA LEU A 66 -7.18 6.73 18.68
C LEU A 66 -5.96 7.47 18.10
N ARG A 67 -5.97 8.81 18.09
CA ARG A 67 -4.83 9.61 17.62
C ARG A 67 -3.59 9.39 18.47
N GLU A 68 -3.74 9.29 19.78
CA GLU A 68 -2.67 8.97 20.74
C GLU A 68 -2.14 7.54 20.50
N ALA A 69 -3.04 6.56 20.33
CA ALA A 69 -2.66 5.17 20.04
C ALA A 69 -1.92 5.06 18.69
N ILE A 70 -2.36 5.78 17.66
CA ILE A 70 -1.67 5.83 16.35
C ILE A 70 -0.29 6.48 16.51
N ALA A 71 -0.18 7.58 17.23
CA ALA A 71 1.08 8.30 17.45
C ALA A 71 2.10 7.39 18.16
N ALA A 72 1.66 6.70 19.22
CA ALA A 72 2.47 5.73 19.94
C ALA A 72 2.91 4.55 19.04
N TYR A 73 1.98 3.99 18.26
CA TYR A 73 2.25 2.92 17.32
C TYR A 73 3.26 3.34 16.25
N CYS A 74 3.02 4.46 15.58
CA CYS A 74 3.95 4.97 14.58
C CYS A 74 5.34 5.21 15.16
N SER A 75 5.43 5.81 16.35
CA SER A 75 6.72 6.06 17.03
C SER A 75 7.44 4.77 17.42
N SER A 76 6.71 3.73 17.84
CA SER A 76 7.29 2.43 18.22
C SER A 76 7.96 1.68 17.06
N LEU A 77 7.58 2.00 15.83
CA LEU A 77 8.13 1.40 14.61
C LEU A 77 9.36 2.14 14.08
N ARG A 78 9.66 3.33 14.61
CA ARG A 78 10.76 4.16 14.09
C ARG A 78 12.12 3.72 14.65
N CYS A 79 13.15 4.02 13.90
CA CYS A 79 14.52 3.80 14.34
C CYS A 79 14.92 4.79 15.43
N GLU A 80 15.97 4.48 16.17
CA GLU A 80 16.55 5.37 17.16
C GLU A 80 16.98 6.69 16.51
N GLY A 81 16.63 7.81 17.14
CA GLY A 81 16.92 9.15 16.63
C GLY A 81 15.87 9.74 15.68
N ALA A 82 14.84 8.98 15.30
CA ALA A 82 13.72 9.53 14.57
C ALA A 82 12.96 10.59 15.39
N ALA A 83 12.43 11.59 14.71
CA ALA A 83 11.62 12.62 15.37
C ALA A 83 10.34 12.01 15.97
N PRO A 84 9.95 12.37 17.21
CA PRO A 84 8.75 11.84 17.84
C PRO A 84 7.51 12.26 17.05
N ILE A 85 6.53 11.35 16.99
CA ILE A 85 5.25 11.58 16.32
C ILE A 85 4.21 11.84 17.41
N GLY A 86 3.73 13.09 17.49
CA GLY A 86 2.67 13.49 18.42
C GLY A 86 1.28 13.27 17.83
N ALA A 87 0.26 13.17 18.67
CA ALA A 87 -1.14 13.06 18.26
C ALA A 87 -1.63 14.31 17.48
N ASP A 88 -0.97 15.44 17.63
CA ASP A 88 -1.19 16.68 16.88
C ASP A 88 -0.81 16.56 15.40
N ARG A 89 -0.03 15.54 15.02
CA ARG A 89 0.35 15.20 13.66
C ARG A 89 -0.53 14.12 13.02
N ILE A 90 -1.55 13.63 13.71
CA ILE A 90 -2.40 12.52 13.27
C ILE A 90 -3.77 13.04 12.85
N ALA A 91 -4.20 12.62 11.64
CA ALA A 91 -5.57 12.78 11.18
C ALA A 91 -6.15 11.39 10.83
N VAL A 92 -7.18 10.97 11.55
CA VAL A 92 -7.92 9.72 11.27
C VAL A 92 -8.79 9.91 10.04
N THR A 93 -8.82 8.91 9.16
CA THR A 93 -9.52 8.97 7.87
C THR A 93 -10.40 7.75 7.65
N SER A 94 -11.35 7.86 6.72
CA SER A 94 -12.22 6.75 6.31
C SER A 94 -11.50 5.77 5.38
N GLY A 95 -10.35 5.27 5.84
CA GLY A 95 -9.44 4.35 5.15
C GLY A 95 -8.34 5.04 4.36
N GLY A 96 -7.34 4.27 3.92
CA GLY A 96 -6.17 4.78 3.19
C GLY A 96 -6.51 5.51 1.90
N VAL A 97 -7.54 5.06 1.15
CA VAL A 97 -8.01 5.75 -0.07
C VAL A 97 -8.44 7.20 0.22
N ASN A 98 -9.18 7.37 1.31
CA ASN A 98 -9.62 8.70 1.75
C ASN A 98 -8.44 9.52 2.25
N ALA A 99 -7.49 8.93 2.97
CA ALA A 99 -6.25 9.58 3.41
C ALA A 99 -5.47 10.17 2.21
N LEU A 100 -5.26 9.35 1.17
CA LEU A 100 -4.57 9.77 -0.04
C LEU A 100 -5.31 10.90 -0.77
N MET A 101 -6.63 10.79 -0.91
CA MET A 101 -7.43 11.82 -1.58
C MET A 101 -7.41 13.15 -0.82
N LEU A 102 -7.52 13.10 0.52
CA LEU A 102 -7.42 14.31 1.37
C LEU A 102 -6.04 14.97 1.25
N ALA A 103 -4.97 14.17 1.22
CA ALA A 103 -3.61 14.68 1.04
C ALA A 103 -3.45 15.36 -0.33
N VAL A 104 -3.94 14.75 -1.41
CA VAL A 104 -3.94 15.35 -2.75
C VAL A 104 -4.76 16.64 -2.77
N GLN A 105 -5.98 16.64 -2.24
CA GLN A 105 -6.84 17.83 -2.17
C GLN A 105 -6.23 18.98 -1.38
N ALA A 106 -5.37 18.67 -0.39
CA ALA A 106 -4.75 19.69 0.43
C ALA A 106 -3.62 20.46 -0.26
N VAL A 107 -2.98 19.88 -1.27
CA VAL A 107 -1.75 20.46 -1.85
C VAL A 107 -1.77 20.63 -3.36
N VAL A 108 -2.72 20.01 -4.07
CA VAL A 108 -2.76 19.99 -5.54
C VAL A 108 -3.91 20.83 -6.09
N ASP A 109 -3.59 21.79 -6.91
CA ASP A 109 -4.54 22.60 -7.71
C ASP A 109 -4.59 22.10 -9.16
N ALA A 110 -5.64 22.52 -9.89
CA ALA A 110 -5.75 22.24 -11.30
C ALA A 110 -4.59 22.87 -12.09
N GLY A 111 -3.95 22.07 -12.94
CA GLY A 111 -2.78 22.48 -13.73
C GLY A 111 -1.43 22.24 -13.06
N ASP A 112 -1.41 21.90 -11.77
CA ASP A 112 -0.17 21.50 -11.09
C ASP A 112 0.46 20.24 -11.73
N GLU A 113 1.77 20.11 -11.56
CA GLU A 113 2.50 18.90 -11.93
C GLU A 113 2.64 17.98 -10.71
N VAL A 114 2.27 16.71 -10.91
CA VAL A 114 2.45 15.64 -9.94
C VAL A 114 3.32 14.55 -10.55
N VAL A 115 4.36 14.11 -9.84
CA VAL A 115 5.20 12.99 -10.26
C VAL A 115 4.83 11.75 -9.46
N ALA A 116 4.64 10.61 -10.12
CA ALA A 116 4.34 9.33 -9.49
C ALA A 116 5.31 8.24 -9.96
N VAL A 117 5.75 7.39 -9.03
CA VAL A 117 6.55 6.19 -9.34
C VAL A 117 5.60 5.07 -9.76
N THR A 118 5.78 4.53 -10.96
CA THR A 118 4.93 3.49 -11.56
C THR A 118 5.73 2.21 -11.89
N PRO A 119 5.13 1.01 -12.14
CA PRO A 119 3.70 0.74 -12.02
C PRO A 119 3.21 0.89 -10.58
N VAL A 120 2.00 1.39 -10.40
CA VAL A 120 1.45 1.67 -9.07
C VAL A 120 -0.07 1.47 -9.05
N TRP A 121 -0.62 1.27 -7.87
CA TRP A 121 -2.06 1.20 -7.68
C TRP A 121 -2.77 2.44 -8.28
N PRO A 122 -3.78 2.23 -9.17
CA PRO A 122 -4.31 3.30 -10.03
C PRO A 122 -4.87 4.52 -9.28
N ASN A 123 -5.26 4.38 -8.02
CA ASN A 123 -5.73 5.53 -7.24
C ASN A 123 -4.66 6.63 -7.09
N LEU A 124 -3.38 6.25 -7.08
CA LEU A 124 -2.28 7.21 -6.87
C LEU A 124 -2.00 8.10 -8.10
N THR A 125 -2.45 7.69 -9.28
CA THR A 125 -2.40 8.51 -10.49
C THR A 125 -3.76 9.14 -10.82
N ALA A 126 -4.87 8.43 -10.54
CA ALA A 126 -6.21 8.93 -10.80
C ALA A 126 -6.63 10.08 -9.87
N GLN A 127 -6.27 10.04 -8.58
CA GLN A 127 -6.68 11.08 -7.63
C GLN A 127 -6.11 12.47 -7.98
N PRO A 128 -4.81 12.64 -8.30
CA PRO A 128 -4.30 13.92 -8.79
C PRO A 128 -4.96 14.33 -10.14
N ALA A 129 -5.18 13.38 -11.05
CA ALA A 129 -5.86 13.68 -12.31
C ALA A 129 -7.29 14.17 -12.09
N ILE A 130 -8.05 13.63 -11.13
CA ILE A 130 -9.38 14.10 -10.72
C ILE A 130 -9.33 15.56 -10.23
N MET A 131 -8.23 15.98 -9.60
CA MET A 131 -8.01 17.37 -9.21
C MET A 131 -7.65 18.27 -10.40
N GLY A 132 -7.37 17.70 -11.56
CA GLY A 132 -6.96 18.43 -12.76
C GLY A 132 -5.46 18.64 -12.89
N ALA A 133 -4.66 17.91 -12.12
CA ALA A 133 -3.20 17.93 -12.22
C ALA A 133 -2.70 17.17 -13.45
N ARG A 134 -1.51 17.55 -13.92
CA ARG A 134 -0.75 16.80 -14.92
C ARG A 134 0.12 15.76 -14.19
N VAL A 135 -0.19 14.49 -14.38
CA VAL A 135 0.57 13.39 -13.76
C VAL A 135 1.68 12.96 -14.72
N ARG A 136 2.93 13.05 -14.24
CA ARG A 136 4.11 12.48 -14.90
C ARG A 136 4.55 11.22 -14.16
N CYS A 137 4.92 10.20 -14.91
CA CYS A 137 5.31 8.91 -14.34
C CYS A 137 6.81 8.65 -14.55
N VAL A 138 7.47 8.15 -13.50
CA VAL A 138 8.81 7.55 -13.59
C VAL A 138 8.65 6.07 -13.28
N SER A 139 9.11 5.22 -14.23
CA SER A 139 8.80 3.81 -14.18
C SER A 139 9.88 2.98 -13.51
N LEU A 140 9.48 2.14 -12.55
CA LEU A 140 10.31 1.02 -12.10
C LEU A 140 10.61 0.10 -13.28
N LYS A 141 11.83 -0.42 -13.33
CA LYS A 141 12.28 -1.34 -14.39
C LYS A 141 12.67 -2.69 -13.77
N PRO A 142 12.27 -3.83 -14.37
CA PRO A 142 12.77 -5.13 -13.95
C PRO A 142 14.20 -5.30 -14.47
N VAL A 143 15.19 -5.25 -13.57
CA VAL A 143 16.62 -5.39 -13.90
C VAL A 143 17.20 -6.55 -13.09
N ALA A 144 17.79 -7.53 -13.76
CA ALA A 144 18.42 -8.71 -13.15
C ALA A 144 17.52 -9.41 -12.10
N GLY A 145 16.24 -9.57 -12.41
CA GLY A 145 15.26 -10.21 -11.53
C GLY A 145 14.82 -9.37 -10.32
N ARG A 146 14.98 -8.05 -10.37
CA ARG A 146 14.56 -7.12 -9.31
C ARG A 146 13.91 -5.88 -9.92
N TRP A 147 12.94 -5.31 -9.24
CA TRP A 147 12.40 -4.00 -9.56
C TRP A 147 13.36 -2.92 -9.06
N GLN A 148 13.71 -1.98 -9.94
CA GLN A 148 14.64 -0.89 -9.64
C GLN A 148 14.07 0.44 -10.09
N LEU A 149 14.30 1.48 -9.29
CA LEU A 149 14.03 2.86 -9.62
C LEU A 149 15.30 3.50 -10.18
N ASP A 150 15.17 4.18 -11.30
CA ASP A 150 16.21 5.05 -11.81
C ASP A 150 16.14 6.38 -11.04
N MET A 151 17.03 6.52 -10.06
CA MET A 151 17.04 7.70 -9.18
C MET A 151 17.43 8.96 -9.95
N ASP A 152 18.33 8.88 -10.93
CA ASP A 152 18.75 10.04 -11.72
C ASP A 152 17.57 10.53 -12.59
N GLU A 153 16.81 9.60 -13.20
CA GLU A 153 15.60 9.92 -13.95
C GLU A 153 14.55 10.58 -13.03
N LEU A 154 14.33 10.04 -11.81
CA LEU A 154 13.38 10.62 -10.88
C LEU A 154 13.78 12.02 -10.41
N LEU A 155 15.03 12.21 -10.02
CA LEU A 155 15.55 13.51 -9.57
C LEU A 155 15.52 14.56 -10.68
N ALA A 156 15.79 14.17 -11.93
CA ALA A 156 15.67 15.06 -13.08
C ALA A 156 14.21 15.41 -13.41
N THR A 157 13.26 14.52 -13.08
CA THR A 157 11.83 14.72 -13.33
C THR A 157 11.19 15.61 -12.28
N VAL A 158 11.60 15.49 -11.00
CA VAL A 158 11.09 16.29 -9.87
C VAL A 158 11.84 17.63 -9.86
N THR A 159 11.15 18.69 -10.21
CA THR A 159 11.70 20.05 -10.31
C THR A 159 10.96 21.03 -9.38
N SER A 160 11.35 22.29 -9.37
CA SER A 160 10.61 23.34 -8.64
C SER A 160 9.21 23.61 -9.17
N ALA A 161 8.87 23.08 -10.36
CA ALA A 161 7.51 23.11 -10.92
C ALA A 161 6.66 21.92 -10.40
N THR A 162 7.29 20.90 -9.84
CA THR A 162 6.59 19.73 -9.30
C THR A 162 5.96 20.05 -7.95
N ARG A 163 4.65 20.00 -7.86
CA ARG A 163 3.89 20.26 -6.62
C ARG A 163 3.98 19.09 -5.66
N LEU A 164 3.84 17.86 -6.17
CA LEU A 164 3.73 16.65 -5.37
C LEU A 164 4.49 15.49 -6.00
N LEU A 165 5.30 14.80 -5.20
CA LEU A 165 5.86 13.49 -5.52
C LEU A 165 5.06 12.41 -4.75
N ILE A 166 4.56 11.39 -5.46
CA ILE A 166 3.84 10.26 -4.87
C ILE A 166 4.69 9.00 -4.97
N VAL A 167 4.92 8.36 -3.82
CA VAL A 167 5.67 7.11 -3.70
C VAL A 167 4.84 6.10 -2.90
N ASN A 168 4.68 4.88 -3.41
CA ASN A 168 4.09 3.75 -2.67
C ASN A 168 5.18 2.73 -2.35
N SER A 169 5.50 2.55 -1.08
CA SER A 169 6.58 1.67 -0.63
C SER A 169 6.28 1.06 0.75
N PRO A 170 6.19 -0.27 0.86
CA PRO A 170 6.26 -1.27 -0.20
C PRO A 170 5.17 -1.11 -1.27
N ASN A 171 5.53 -1.38 -2.53
CA ASN A 171 4.73 -1.02 -3.70
C ASN A 171 3.64 -2.05 -4.04
N ASN A 172 2.50 -1.58 -4.43
CA ASN A 172 1.47 -2.35 -5.13
C ASN A 172 1.48 -1.92 -6.61
N PRO A 173 1.89 -2.77 -7.58
CA PRO A 173 1.82 -4.23 -7.54
C PRO A 173 3.15 -4.96 -7.31
N THR A 174 4.30 -4.30 -7.38
CA THR A 174 5.61 -4.94 -7.55
C THR A 174 6.21 -5.48 -6.26
N GLY A 175 5.77 -4.96 -5.10
CA GLY A 175 6.40 -5.18 -3.80
C GLY A 175 7.78 -4.52 -3.63
N TRP A 176 8.23 -3.73 -4.64
CA TRP A 176 9.43 -2.93 -4.53
C TRP A 176 9.40 -2.05 -3.27
N THR A 177 10.53 -1.91 -2.64
CA THR A 177 10.65 -1.13 -1.41
C THR A 177 11.80 -0.16 -1.55
N LEU A 178 11.51 1.11 -1.33
CA LEU A 178 12.49 2.19 -1.35
C LEU A 178 13.42 2.06 -0.15
N SER A 179 14.72 2.02 -0.40
CA SER A 179 15.72 1.94 0.67
C SER A 179 15.83 3.27 1.44
N ARG A 180 16.34 3.22 2.66
CA ARG A 180 16.58 4.41 3.47
C ARG A 180 17.50 5.43 2.76
N ALA A 181 18.56 4.95 2.12
CA ALA A 181 19.48 5.82 1.38
C ALA A 181 18.78 6.56 0.23
N GLU A 182 17.91 5.86 -0.52
CA GLU A 182 17.11 6.48 -1.57
C GLU A 182 16.10 7.48 -0.99
N GLN A 183 15.46 7.17 0.16
CA GLN A 183 14.57 8.09 0.87
C GLN A 183 15.29 9.36 1.30
N GLU A 184 16.51 9.25 1.83
CA GLU A 184 17.35 10.40 2.23
C GLU A 184 17.66 11.31 1.03
N VAL A 185 18.04 10.73 -0.10
CA VAL A 185 18.29 11.47 -1.35
C VAL A 185 17.05 12.18 -1.84
N LEU A 186 15.90 11.49 -1.88
CA LEU A 186 14.62 12.07 -2.32
C LEU A 186 14.15 13.19 -1.41
N LEU A 187 14.20 12.99 -0.09
CA LEU A 187 13.77 14.01 0.88
C LEU A 187 14.65 15.26 0.76
N ALA A 188 15.96 15.09 0.64
CA ALA A 188 16.90 16.21 0.45
C ALA A 188 16.62 16.97 -0.87
N HIS A 189 16.28 16.26 -1.94
CA HIS A 189 15.93 16.86 -3.22
C HIS A 189 14.58 17.60 -3.13
N CYS A 190 13.55 17.01 -2.53
CA CYS A 190 12.24 17.64 -2.37
C CYS A 190 12.31 18.89 -1.45
N ARG A 191 13.18 18.90 -0.44
CA ARG A 191 13.45 20.12 0.35
C ARG A 191 13.99 21.25 -0.52
N LYS A 192 14.90 20.96 -1.48
CA LYS A 192 15.48 21.97 -2.39
C LYS A 192 14.48 22.49 -3.40
N THR A 193 13.66 21.61 -3.98
CA THR A 193 12.65 21.97 -4.99
C THR A 193 11.39 22.55 -4.41
N GLY A 194 11.14 22.37 -3.10
CA GLY A 194 9.90 22.76 -2.44
C GLY A 194 8.72 21.82 -2.72
N THR A 195 8.99 20.63 -3.24
CA THR A 195 8.01 19.61 -3.59
C THR A 195 7.47 18.90 -2.34
N TRP A 196 6.16 18.67 -2.27
CA TRP A 196 5.57 17.78 -1.26
C TRP A 196 5.84 16.31 -1.59
N ILE A 197 6.00 15.50 -0.55
CA ILE A 197 6.03 14.04 -0.67
C ILE A 197 4.74 13.48 -0.07
N LEU A 198 4.03 12.66 -0.84
CA LEU A 198 2.97 11.76 -0.35
C LEU A 198 3.49 10.34 -0.40
N ALA A 199 3.82 9.79 0.76
CA ALA A 199 4.25 8.41 0.91
C ALA A 199 3.05 7.53 1.28
N ASP A 200 2.68 6.61 0.41
CA ASP A 200 1.73 5.55 0.71
C ASP A 200 2.49 4.37 1.31
N GLU A 201 2.45 4.25 2.64
CA GLU A 201 3.16 3.23 3.41
C GLU A 201 2.22 2.19 4.03
N VAL A 202 1.04 1.96 3.42
CA VAL A 202 0.03 1.02 3.95
C VAL A 202 0.50 -0.42 4.09
N TYR A 203 1.61 -0.78 3.46
CA TYR A 203 2.24 -2.09 3.54
C TYR A 203 3.50 -2.12 4.41
N GLU A 204 3.80 -1.10 5.22
CA GLU A 204 5.05 -0.97 5.98
C GLU A 204 5.39 -2.21 6.83
N ARG A 205 4.37 -2.87 7.42
CA ARG A 205 4.52 -4.09 8.22
C ARG A 205 4.57 -5.36 7.39
N LEU A 206 4.14 -5.32 6.13
CA LEU A 206 4.22 -6.45 5.21
C LEU A 206 5.57 -6.44 4.48
N TYR A 207 6.63 -6.63 5.25
CA TYR A 207 8.01 -6.66 4.79
C TYR A 207 8.70 -7.92 5.31
N TYR A 208 9.45 -8.61 4.44
CA TYR A 208 9.92 -9.96 4.68
C TYR A 208 11.45 -9.99 4.79
N GLU A 209 11.97 -10.45 5.93
CA GLU A 209 13.43 -10.45 6.23
C GLU A 209 14.27 -11.26 5.25
N ASP A 210 13.74 -12.40 4.79
CA ASP A 210 14.45 -13.32 3.88
C ASP A 210 14.29 -12.94 2.40
N SER A 211 13.90 -11.71 2.13
CA SER A 211 13.83 -11.23 0.75
C SER A 211 15.22 -11.28 0.12
N PRO A 212 15.37 -11.73 -1.17
CA PRO A 212 16.64 -11.70 -1.89
C PRO A 212 17.28 -10.32 -1.96
N ASN A 213 16.53 -9.26 -1.58
CA ASN A 213 17.03 -7.91 -1.44
C ASN A 213 17.68 -7.62 -0.07
N GLY A 214 17.69 -8.61 0.86
CA GLY A 214 18.29 -8.48 2.18
C GLY A 214 17.61 -7.47 3.11
N PRO A 215 17.96 -7.43 4.39
CA PRO A 215 17.57 -6.35 5.28
C PRO A 215 18.15 -5.03 4.76
N ALA A 216 17.43 -3.95 4.97
CA ALA A 216 17.93 -2.61 4.66
C ALA A 216 19.32 -2.39 5.31
N PRO A 217 20.27 -1.71 4.64
CA PRO A 217 21.56 -1.38 5.24
C PRO A 217 21.36 -0.63 6.56
N GLY A 218 21.88 -1.17 7.66
CA GLY A 218 21.73 -0.58 9.00
C GLY A 218 21.34 -1.58 10.09
N ARG A 219 20.98 -2.81 9.72
CA ARG A 219 20.70 -3.86 10.71
C ARG A 219 22.00 -4.48 11.23
N PRO A 220 22.16 -4.68 12.56
CA PRO A 220 23.31 -5.39 13.12
C PRO A 220 23.42 -6.82 12.55
N LYS A 221 24.64 -7.29 12.31
CA LYS A 221 24.91 -8.67 11.91
C LYS A 221 24.36 -9.64 12.99
N PRO A 222 23.83 -10.81 12.63
CA PRO A 222 23.47 -11.84 13.60
C PRO A 222 24.64 -12.11 14.54
N GLY A 223 24.40 -11.96 15.87
CA GLY A 223 25.43 -12.18 16.89
C GLY A 223 26.14 -10.94 17.44
N ALA A 224 25.87 -9.73 16.93
CA ALA A 224 26.32 -8.49 17.59
C ALA A 224 25.42 -8.22 18.82
N PRO A 225 25.98 -7.75 19.96
CA PRO A 225 25.14 -7.39 21.10
C PRO A 225 24.23 -6.24 20.69
N LEU A 226 22.92 -6.40 20.93
CA LEU A 226 21.85 -5.46 20.61
C LEU A 226 21.96 -4.20 21.48
N VAL A 227 22.74 -3.22 21.01
CA VAL A 227 22.80 -1.89 21.61
C VAL A 227 22.03 -0.97 20.70
N GLY A 228 20.89 -0.46 21.16
CA GLY A 228 20.14 0.62 20.49
C GLY A 228 19.02 0.21 19.53
N GLU A 229 18.32 -0.88 19.78
CA GLU A 229 17.06 -1.18 19.08
C GLU A 229 15.94 -0.34 19.66
N GLY A 230 15.20 0.36 18.79
CA GLY A 230 13.95 1.00 19.16
C GLY A 230 12.99 -0.04 19.72
N ARG A 231 13.04 -0.27 21.04
CA ARG A 231 12.14 -1.16 21.74
C ARG A 231 10.77 -0.51 21.77
N SER A 232 9.80 -1.18 21.16
CA SER A 232 8.40 -1.01 21.57
C SER A 232 8.34 -1.08 23.11
N PRO A 233 7.44 -0.34 23.77
CA PRO A 233 7.16 -0.53 25.19
C PRO A 233 6.86 -2.00 25.57
N SER A 234 6.46 -2.82 24.58
CA SER A 234 6.23 -4.27 24.70
C SER A 234 7.47 -5.15 24.49
N GLY A 235 8.63 -4.58 24.13
CA GLY A 235 9.89 -5.34 23.95
C GLY A 235 9.95 -6.21 22.68
N GLY A 236 9.03 -6.07 21.73
CA GLY A 236 8.98 -6.84 20.49
C GLY A 236 9.95 -6.29 19.42
N ASN A 237 10.64 -7.20 18.71
CA ASN A 237 11.47 -6.89 17.56
C ASN A 237 10.55 -6.72 16.34
N HIS A 238 10.12 -5.49 16.02
CA HIS A 238 9.24 -5.24 14.89
C HIS A 238 10.02 -5.08 13.59
N VAL A 239 9.81 -5.98 12.65
CA VAL A 239 10.31 -5.83 11.28
C VAL A 239 9.32 -4.97 10.51
N CYS A 240 9.81 -3.88 9.90
CA CYS A 240 9.05 -3.03 9.01
C CYS A 240 9.92 -2.53 7.86
N ALA A 241 9.28 -2.13 6.76
CA ALA A 241 9.96 -1.46 5.66
C ALA A 241 10.51 -0.10 6.11
N PRO A 242 11.58 0.41 5.48
CA PRO A 242 12.04 1.78 5.68
C PRO A 242 10.89 2.79 5.45
N SER A 243 10.82 3.81 6.29
CA SER A 243 9.80 4.86 6.21
C SER A 243 10.45 6.23 6.14
N PHE A 244 9.81 7.16 5.41
CA PHE A 244 10.23 8.57 5.46
C PHE A 244 10.14 9.17 6.86
N LEU A 245 9.30 8.63 7.74
CA LEU A 245 9.19 9.06 9.13
C LEU A 245 10.43 8.75 9.97
N ASP A 246 11.33 7.87 9.50
CA ASP A 246 12.60 7.57 10.16
C ASP A 246 13.63 8.72 10.01
N ILE A 247 13.46 9.58 8.98
CA ILE A 247 14.46 10.56 8.56
C ILE A 247 13.90 11.99 8.44
N ALA A 248 12.58 12.12 8.41
CA ALA A 248 11.93 13.42 8.22
C ALA A 248 11.91 14.25 9.52
N LEU A 249 12.06 15.56 9.35
CA LEU A 249 11.76 16.53 10.40
C LEU A 249 10.25 16.76 10.51
N PRO A 250 9.73 17.19 11.69
CA PRO A 250 8.30 17.38 11.88
C PRO A 250 7.63 18.34 10.89
N ASP A 251 8.37 19.33 10.38
CA ASP A 251 7.88 20.39 9.50
C ASP A 251 8.20 20.14 8.01
N ASP A 252 8.80 19.00 7.66
CA ASP A 252 9.02 18.64 6.26
C ASP A 252 7.69 18.57 5.49
N ARG A 253 7.72 18.94 4.22
CA ARG A 253 6.58 18.80 3.30
C ARG A 253 6.30 17.33 2.98
N LEU A 254 5.95 16.59 4.01
CA LEU A 254 5.72 15.15 3.97
C LEU A 254 4.35 14.82 4.56
N MET A 255 3.59 14.00 3.83
CA MET A 255 2.40 13.32 4.32
C MET A 255 2.58 11.82 4.11
N VAL A 256 2.35 11.04 5.17
CA VAL A 256 2.43 9.58 5.11
C VAL A 256 1.06 8.99 5.35
N ALA A 257 0.58 8.21 4.38
CA ALA A 257 -0.71 7.56 4.44
C ALA A 257 -0.57 6.11 4.93
N HIS A 258 -1.40 5.75 5.89
CA HIS A 258 -1.48 4.41 6.47
C HIS A 258 -2.91 3.88 6.50
N SER A 259 -3.06 2.59 6.75
CA SER A 259 -4.37 1.95 6.79
C SER A 259 -4.40 0.75 7.72
N PHE A 260 -5.52 0.54 8.40
CA PHE A 260 -5.79 -0.69 9.13
C PHE A 260 -6.10 -1.89 8.19
N SER A 261 -6.30 -1.63 6.91
CA SER A 261 -6.77 -2.62 5.94
C SER A 261 -5.86 -3.84 5.81
N LYS A 262 -4.52 -3.68 5.93
CA LYS A 262 -3.56 -4.72 5.56
C LYS A 262 -3.05 -5.47 6.78
N SER A 263 -2.30 -4.80 7.65
CA SER A 263 -1.67 -5.40 8.82
C SER A 263 -2.66 -5.88 9.89
N PHE A 264 -3.91 -5.40 9.86
CA PHE A 264 -4.96 -5.73 10.84
C PHE A 264 -6.16 -6.46 10.23
N LEU A 265 -6.11 -6.86 8.94
CA LEU A 265 -7.19 -7.55 8.24
C LEU A 265 -8.53 -6.79 8.28
N MET A 266 -8.48 -5.45 8.15
CA MET A 266 -9.63 -4.55 8.31
C MET A 266 -10.00 -3.85 6.99
N THR A 267 -9.99 -4.56 5.85
CA THR A 267 -10.26 -3.94 4.54
C THR A 267 -11.64 -3.33 4.44
N GLY A 268 -12.68 -4.03 4.90
CA GLY A 268 -14.07 -3.58 4.89
C GLY A 268 -14.43 -2.53 5.95
N TRP A 269 -13.56 -2.29 6.94
CA TRP A 269 -13.80 -1.37 8.06
C TRP A 269 -13.62 0.09 7.68
N ARG A 270 -12.89 0.39 6.62
CA ARG A 270 -12.65 1.74 6.14
C ARG A 270 -12.04 2.65 7.21
N LEU A 271 -10.94 2.25 7.82
CA LEU A 271 -10.17 3.02 8.79
C LEU A 271 -8.72 3.18 8.34
N GLY A 272 -8.18 4.39 8.45
CA GLY A 272 -6.81 4.74 8.14
C GLY A 272 -6.41 6.05 8.79
N TRP A 273 -5.21 6.52 8.50
CA TRP A 273 -4.73 7.80 9.01
C TRP A 273 -3.67 8.42 8.12
N LEU A 274 -3.48 9.73 8.31
CA LEU A 274 -2.33 10.50 7.82
C LEU A 274 -1.43 10.87 8.99
N VAL A 275 -0.13 10.78 8.77
CA VAL A 275 0.90 11.50 9.55
C VAL A 275 1.36 12.67 8.71
N LEU A 276 1.31 13.89 9.27
CA LEU A 276 1.59 15.12 8.55
C LEU A 276 2.20 16.17 9.49
N PRO A 277 2.72 17.30 8.97
CA PRO A 277 3.17 18.39 9.84
C PRO A 277 2.00 18.96 10.67
N ALA A 278 2.22 19.22 11.96
CA ALA A 278 1.19 19.65 12.90
C ALA A 278 0.45 20.92 12.43
N ALA A 279 1.15 21.85 11.78
CA ALA A 279 0.57 23.08 11.26
C ALA A 279 -0.53 22.84 10.20
N PHE A 280 -0.54 21.68 9.52
CA PHE A 280 -1.50 21.35 8.48
C PHE A 280 -2.67 20.49 8.95
N THR A 281 -2.60 19.92 10.16
CA THR A 281 -3.62 19.00 10.69
C THR A 281 -5.00 19.66 10.74
N THR A 282 -5.09 20.93 11.17
CA THR A 282 -6.36 21.67 11.17
C THR A 282 -6.93 21.85 9.77
N HIS A 283 -6.09 22.01 8.76
CA HIS A 283 -6.55 22.14 7.37
C HIS A 283 -7.08 20.83 6.81
N ILE A 284 -6.42 19.71 7.10
CA ILE A 284 -6.94 18.36 6.82
C ILE A 284 -8.27 18.13 7.55
N GLY A 285 -8.38 18.58 8.81
CA GLY A 285 -9.63 18.51 9.56
C GLY A 285 -10.80 19.20 8.86
N LYS A 286 -10.58 20.37 8.23
CA LYS A 286 -11.61 21.05 7.40
C LYS A 286 -12.01 20.21 6.19
N LEU A 287 -11.05 19.56 5.51
CA LEU A 287 -11.36 18.69 4.37
C LEU A 287 -12.15 17.46 4.81
N ILE A 288 -11.81 16.85 5.95
CA ILE A 288 -12.57 15.74 6.52
C ILE A 288 -14.00 16.17 6.83
N GLU A 289 -14.19 17.35 7.46
CA GLU A 289 -15.52 17.88 7.78
C GLU A 289 -16.42 17.97 6.55
N PHE A 290 -15.91 18.46 5.43
CA PHE A 290 -16.67 18.62 4.19
C PHE A 290 -16.65 17.38 3.29
N ASN A 291 -16.05 16.27 3.71
CA ASN A 291 -16.01 14.99 2.99
C ASN A 291 -16.83 13.91 3.69
N THR A 292 -16.41 13.49 4.87
CA THR A 292 -16.99 12.38 5.63
C THR A 292 -17.42 12.76 7.04
N SER A 293 -17.26 14.01 7.44
CA SER A 293 -17.39 14.55 8.79
C SER A 293 -16.44 13.91 9.80
N CYS A 294 -16.44 12.60 9.94
CA CYS A 294 -15.50 11.79 10.73
C CYS A 294 -15.61 10.32 10.35
N ALA A 295 -14.63 9.51 10.75
CA ALA A 295 -14.78 8.05 10.75
C ALA A 295 -15.77 7.63 11.85
N PRO A 296 -16.57 6.56 11.67
CA PRO A 296 -17.53 6.09 12.68
C PRO A 296 -16.85 5.73 14.01
N VAL A 297 -17.45 6.12 15.14
CA VAL A 297 -16.88 5.95 16.48
C VAL A 297 -16.59 4.48 16.78
N PHE A 298 -17.54 3.59 16.55
CA PHE A 298 -17.38 2.16 16.83
C PHE A 298 -16.21 1.52 16.04
N ILE A 299 -15.92 2.01 14.83
CA ILE A 299 -14.77 1.58 14.04
C ILE A 299 -13.48 2.14 14.66
N GLN A 300 -13.49 3.37 15.14
CA GLN A 300 -12.34 3.98 15.82
C GLN A 300 -12.00 3.27 17.12
N ARG A 301 -13.01 2.85 17.93
CA ARG A 301 -12.81 2.01 19.12
C ARG A 301 -12.14 0.69 18.79
N ALA A 302 -12.57 0.04 17.71
CA ALA A 302 -11.91 -1.17 17.22
C ALA A 302 -10.45 -0.91 16.80
N GLY A 303 -10.19 0.25 16.19
CA GLY A 303 -8.84 0.69 15.81
C GLY A 303 -7.91 0.86 17.02
N VAL A 304 -8.40 1.45 18.13
CA VAL A 304 -7.64 1.55 19.40
C VAL A 304 -7.21 0.17 19.87
N VAL A 305 -8.15 -0.78 19.96
CA VAL A 305 -7.88 -2.14 20.43
C VAL A 305 -6.92 -2.88 19.48
N ALA A 306 -7.06 -2.68 18.16
CA ALA A 306 -6.16 -3.26 17.17
C ALA A 306 -4.71 -2.80 17.37
N LEU A 307 -4.49 -1.50 17.64
CA LEU A 307 -3.16 -0.95 17.88
C LEU A 307 -2.57 -1.38 19.22
N GLN A 308 -3.39 -1.39 20.29
CA GLN A 308 -2.96 -1.85 21.61
C GLN A 308 -2.52 -3.31 21.64
N ARG A 309 -3.10 -4.14 20.74
CA ARG A 309 -2.80 -5.57 20.62
C ARG A 309 -2.11 -5.90 19.29
N THR A 310 -1.34 -4.96 18.73
CA THR A 310 -0.66 -5.13 17.43
C THR A 310 0.28 -6.34 17.44
N ASP A 311 0.91 -6.64 18.57
CA ASP A 311 1.85 -7.76 18.72
C ASP A 311 1.16 -9.14 18.67
N GLU A 312 -0.14 -9.18 18.90
CA GLU A 312 -0.94 -10.40 18.77
C GLU A 312 -1.44 -10.66 17.35
N VAL A 313 -1.54 -9.61 16.53
CA VAL A 313 -2.13 -9.70 15.17
C VAL A 313 -1.05 -9.67 14.11
N THR A 314 -0.30 -8.58 14.06
CA THR A 314 0.58 -8.29 12.92
C THR A 314 1.65 -9.36 12.69
N PRO A 315 2.34 -9.92 13.71
CA PRO A 315 3.33 -10.98 13.48
C PRO A 315 2.71 -12.23 12.85
N GLN A 316 1.49 -12.60 13.25
CA GLN A 316 0.78 -13.77 12.69
C GLN A 316 0.40 -13.53 11.24
N VAL A 317 -0.14 -12.35 10.92
CA VAL A 317 -0.47 -11.95 9.54
C VAL A 317 0.77 -11.96 8.65
N VAL A 318 1.89 -11.37 9.12
CA VAL A 318 3.15 -11.33 8.36
C VAL A 318 3.71 -12.74 8.14
N ALA A 319 3.72 -13.58 9.16
CA ALA A 319 4.20 -14.96 9.06
C ALA A 319 3.35 -15.78 8.08
N HIS A 320 2.02 -15.62 8.15
CA HIS A 320 1.10 -16.29 7.23
C HIS A 320 1.31 -15.83 5.79
N LEU A 321 1.35 -14.53 5.54
CA LEU A 321 1.60 -13.97 4.20
C LEU A 321 2.98 -14.39 3.67
N LYS A 322 4.00 -14.46 4.51
CA LYS A 322 5.31 -15.02 4.15
C LYS A 322 5.18 -16.47 3.67
N SER A 323 4.43 -17.29 4.38
CA SER A 323 4.16 -18.68 3.99
C SER A 323 3.43 -18.77 2.64
N CYS A 324 2.45 -17.90 2.41
CA CYS A 324 1.75 -17.81 1.12
C CYS A 324 2.69 -17.41 -0.02
N ARG A 325 3.53 -16.38 0.20
CA ARG A 325 4.55 -15.95 -0.76
C ARG A 325 5.52 -17.08 -1.08
N ASP A 326 6.06 -17.72 -0.06
CA ASP A 326 7.06 -18.79 -0.18
C ASP A 326 6.47 -20.07 -0.81
N THR A 327 5.14 -20.21 -0.79
CA THR A 327 4.40 -21.23 -1.55
C THR A 327 4.24 -20.81 -3.01
N LEU A 328 3.77 -19.60 -3.29
CA LEU A 328 3.41 -19.17 -4.64
C LEU A 328 4.62 -18.88 -5.54
N VAL A 329 5.59 -18.12 -5.03
CA VAL A 329 6.70 -17.60 -5.85
C VAL A 329 7.51 -18.69 -6.53
N PRO A 330 7.97 -19.75 -5.83
CA PRO A 330 8.71 -20.82 -6.50
C PRO A 330 7.89 -21.59 -7.54
N LEU A 331 6.59 -21.74 -7.30
CA LEU A 331 5.69 -22.41 -8.24
C LEU A 331 5.48 -21.61 -9.53
N LEU A 332 5.35 -20.27 -9.41
CA LEU A 332 5.27 -19.37 -10.55
C LEU A 332 6.58 -19.34 -11.33
N GLN A 333 7.73 -19.23 -10.65
CA GLN A 333 9.05 -19.24 -11.29
C GLN A 333 9.33 -20.53 -12.06
N ALA A 334 8.77 -21.66 -11.61
CA ALA A 334 8.87 -22.96 -12.29
C ALA A 334 7.83 -23.14 -13.41
N ALA A 335 6.92 -22.19 -13.63
CA ALA A 335 5.93 -22.27 -14.69
C ALA A 335 6.52 -21.78 -16.03
N PRO A 336 6.27 -22.48 -17.17
CA PRO A 336 6.80 -22.09 -18.46
C PRO A 336 6.40 -20.66 -18.85
N GLY A 337 7.35 -19.87 -19.33
CA GLY A 337 7.10 -18.52 -19.83
C GLY A 337 6.77 -17.48 -18.74
N VAL A 338 6.92 -17.81 -17.47
CA VAL A 338 6.74 -16.86 -16.37
C VAL A 338 8.06 -16.13 -16.06
N GLU A 339 8.00 -14.81 -16.08
CA GLU A 339 9.07 -13.91 -15.64
C GLU A 339 8.61 -13.23 -14.36
N LEU A 340 9.29 -13.48 -13.24
CA LEU A 340 8.93 -12.96 -11.92
C LEU A 340 10.14 -12.46 -11.16
N ALA A 341 10.08 -11.20 -10.70
CA ALA A 341 10.98 -10.62 -9.71
C ALA A 341 10.35 -10.75 -8.32
N PRO A 342 10.92 -11.54 -7.40
CA PRO A 342 10.39 -11.66 -6.04
C PRO A 342 10.35 -10.32 -5.31
N ALA A 343 9.26 -10.09 -4.59
CA ALA A 343 9.02 -8.86 -3.86
C ALA A 343 9.57 -8.90 -2.43
N PRO A 344 10.27 -7.87 -1.96
CA PRO A 344 10.68 -7.76 -0.55
C PRO A 344 9.51 -7.44 0.38
N GLY A 345 8.43 -6.86 -0.14
CA GLY A 345 7.27 -6.44 0.66
C GLY A 345 5.94 -6.57 -0.05
N GLY A 346 4.87 -6.15 0.63
CA GLY A 346 3.50 -6.24 0.13
C GLY A 346 2.92 -7.65 0.19
N MET A 347 1.88 -7.88 -0.60
CA MET A 347 1.12 -9.14 -0.61
C MET A 347 0.84 -9.62 -2.05
N TYR A 348 1.78 -9.31 -2.97
CA TYR A 348 1.57 -9.52 -4.40
C TYR A 348 2.75 -10.22 -5.06
N ALA A 349 2.44 -11.11 -6.01
CA ALA A 349 3.35 -11.54 -7.06
C ALA A 349 2.98 -10.80 -8.34
N PHE A 350 3.89 -9.97 -8.85
CA PHE A 350 3.71 -9.26 -10.11
C PHE A 350 4.65 -9.87 -11.14
N PHE A 351 4.08 -10.56 -12.11
CA PHE A 351 4.81 -11.41 -13.05
C PHE A 351 4.33 -11.19 -14.48
N ARG A 352 5.19 -11.53 -15.43
CA ARG A 352 4.91 -11.46 -16.86
C ARG A 352 4.76 -12.86 -17.43
N LEU A 353 3.80 -13.02 -18.32
CA LEU A 353 3.67 -14.19 -19.18
C LEU A 353 4.28 -13.86 -20.53
N ALA A 354 5.42 -14.50 -20.86
CA ALA A 354 6.07 -14.34 -22.15
C ALA A 354 5.13 -14.78 -23.30
N GLY A 355 5.12 -14.00 -24.37
CA GLY A 355 4.26 -14.28 -25.53
C GLY A 355 2.79 -13.85 -25.38
N GLN A 356 2.35 -13.42 -24.20
CA GLN A 356 1.03 -12.81 -24.03
C GLN A 356 1.10 -11.29 -24.28
N GLY A 357 0.12 -10.77 -25.03
CA GLY A 357 0.02 -9.35 -25.36
C GLY A 357 -0.72 -8.55 -24.28
N ASP A 358 -1.87 -7.99 -24.65
CA ASP A 358 -2.74 -7.19 -23.76
C ASP A 358 -3.08 -7.93 -22.47
N SER A 359 -2.65 -7.37 -21.34
CA SER A 359 -2.80 -8.00 -20.01
C SER A 359 -4.26 -8.04 -19.55
N PHE A 360 -5.09 -7.10 -19.99
CA PHE A 360 -6.52 -7.07 -19.66
C PHE A 360 -7.28 -8.18 -20.39
N VAL A 361 -6.99 -8.38 -21.67
CA VAL A 361 -7.55 -9.49 -22.45
C VAL A 361 -7.11 -10.82 -21.85
N THR A 362 -5.82 -10.96 -21.53
CA THR A 362 -5.25 -12.17 -20.91
C THR A 362 -5.91 -12.46 -19.56
N ALA A 363 -6.08 -11.45 -18.69
CA ALA A 363 -6.73 -11.64 -17.39
C ALA A 363 -8.20 -12.09 -17.53
N LYS A 364 -8.95 -11.53 -18.48
CA LYS A 364 -10.33 -11.97 -18.77
C LYS A 364 -10.39 -13.40 -19.29
N ARG A 365 -9.48 -13.78 -20.20
CA ARG A 365 -9.38 -15.16 -20.70
C ARG A 365 -9.09 -16.15 -19.56
N LEU A 366 -8.18 -15.82 -18.66
CA LEU A 366 -7.88 -16.65 -17.48
C LEU A 366 -9.11 -16.88 -16.60
N VAL A 367 -9.96 -15.86 -16.40
CA VAL A 367 -11.23 -16.02 -15.66
C VAL A 367 -12.14 -17.01 -16.38
N VAL A 368 -12.31 -16.88 -17.69
CA VAL A 368 -13.29 -17.66 -18.46
C VAL A 368 -12.77 -19.08 -18.73
N GLU A 369 -11.52 -19.22 -19.16
CA GLU A 369 -10.95 -20.45 -19.70
C GLU A 369 -10.28 -21.32 -18.61
N ALA A 370 -9.81 -20.69 -17.50
CA ALA A 370 -9.09 -21.37 -16.42
C ALA A 370 -9.77 -21.25 -15.05
N GLY A 371 -10.80 -20.43 -14.91
CA GLY A 371 -11.37 -20.12 -13.59
C GLY A 371 -10.37 -19.46 -12.65
N LEU A 372 -9.47 -18.62 -13.19
CA LEU A 372 -8.38 -17.97 -12.45
C LEU A 372 -8.49 -16.45 -12.58
N GLY A 373 -8.76 -15.78 -11.49
CA GLY A 373 -8.95 -14.34 -11.43
C GLY A 373 -7.71 -13.59 -10.94
N LEU A 374 -7.02 -12.88 -11.85
CA LEU A 374 -5.83 -12.06 -11.59
C LEU A 374 -6.10 -10.61 -11.99
N ALA A 375 -5.35 -9.67 -11.45
CA ALA A 375 -5.42 -8.28 -11.90
C ALA A 375 -4.50 -8.06 -13.11
N PRO A 376 -4.95 -7.36 -14.16
CA PRO A 376 -4.13 -7.07 -15.33
C PRO A 376 -3.07 -6.02 -15.03
N GLY A 377 -1.87 -6.16 -15.63
CA GLY A 377 -0.77 -5.22 -15.45
C GLY A 377 -1.08 -3.82 -15.95
N ASP A 378 -1.86 -3.71 -17.02
CA ASP A 378 -2.31 -2.42 -17.57
C ASP A 378 -3.08 -1.55 -16.57
N ALA A 379 -3.69 -2.18 -15.54
CA ALA A 379 -4.35 -1.44 -14.46
C ALA A 379 -3.39 -0.62 -13.60
N PHE A 380 -2.09 -0.88 -13.65
CA PHE A 380 -1.08 -0.23 -12.81
C PHE A 380 -0.20 0.77 -13.59
N SER A 381 -0.49 0.96 -14.89
CA SER A 381 0.14 1.94 -15.74
C SER A 381 -0.82 3.10 -16.03
N ALA A 382 -0.31 4.32 -15.99
CA ALA A 382 -1.14 5.50 -16.27
C ALA A 382 -1.47 5.66 -17.77
N ASP A 383 -0.65 5.08 -18.66
CA ASP A 383 -0.70 5.27 -20.10
C ASP A 383 -0.96 3.98 -20.90
N ARG A 384 -1.30 2.87 -20.21
CA ARG A 384 -1.41 1.52 -20.80
C ARG A 384 -0.21 1.19 -21.70
N SER A 385 0.99 1.52 -21.23
CA SER A 385 2.20 1.38 -22.02
C SER A 385 2.47 -0.07 -22.43
N ALA A 386 3.12 -0.24 -23.59
CA ALA A 386 3.59 -1.55 -24.05
C ALA A 386 4.48 -2.29 -23.02
N ALA A 387 5.05 -1.54 -22.05
CA ALA A 387 5.83 -2.10 -20.95
C ALA A 387 5.01 -3.02 -20.03
N MET A 388 3.69 -2.86 -19.94
CA MET A 388 2.81 -3.69 -19.10
C MET A 388 2.18 -4.88 -19.85
N GLN A 389 2.51 -5.09 -21.12
CA GLN A 389 2.02 -6.25 -21.86
C GLN A 389 2.44 -7.57 -21.22
N GLY A 390 1.47 -8.45 -21.05
CA GLY A 390 1.65 -9.77 -20.42
C GLY A 390 1.84 -9.75 -18.91
N TRP A 391 1.90 -8.57 -18.25
CA TRP A 391 2.03 -8.50 -16.80
C TRP A 391 0.70 -8.77 -16.09
N LEU A 392 0.76 -9.51 -15.00
CA LEU A 392 -0.38 -9.86 -14.16
C LEU A 392 0.00 -9.72 -12.69
N ARG A 393 -0.95 -9.29 -11.85
CA ARG A 393 -0.78 -9.25 -10.40
C ARG A 393 -1.62 -10.33 -9.74
N TRP A 394 -0.96 -11.16 -8.95
CA TRP A 394 -1.56 -12.15 -8.08
C TRP A 394 -1.49 -11.67 -6.63
N CYS A 395 -2.62 -11.49 -5.96
CA CYS A 395 -2.64 -11.31 -4.51
C CYS A 395 -2.49 -12.68 -3.84
N PHE A 396 -1.41 -12.88 -3.08
CA PHE A 396 -1.16 -14.17 -2.43
C PHE A 396 -1.73 -14.26 -1.00
N ALA A 397 -2.43 -13.24 -0.53
CA ALA A 397 -3.09 -13.24 0.77
C ALA A 397 -4.31 -14.19 0.74
N SER A 398 -4.07 -15.46 0.97
CA SER A 398 -5.10 -16.50 1.01
C SER A 398 -5.05 -17.23 2.34
N GLN A 399 -6.20 -17.45 2.97
CA GLN A 399 -6.32 -18.21 4.20
C GLN A 399 -5.82 -19.66 4.04
N ASP A 400 -6.03 -20.23 2.85
CA ASP A 400 -5.55 -21.58 2.51
C ASP A 400 -4.50 -21.54 1.39
N PRO A 401 -3.20 -21.78 1.70
CA PRO A 401 -2.16 -21.87 0.69
C PRO A 401 -2.37 -22.96 -0.39
N ALA A 402 -3.23 -23.96 -0.14
CA ALA A 402 -3.57 -24.97 -1.15
C ALA A 402 -4.25 -24.34 -2.37
N ARG A 403 -5.03 -23.28 -2.16
CA ARG A 403 -5.67 -22.51 -3.25
C ARG A 403 -4.65 -21.85 -4.18
N LEU A 404 -3.49 -21.45 -3.64
CA LEU A 404 -2.40 -20.88 -4.44
C LEU A 404 -1.79 -21.94 -5.37
N ARG A 405 -1.60 -23.18 -4.85
CA ARG A 405 -1.12 -24.33 -5.65
C ARG A 405 -2.09 -24.65 -6.77
N GLU A 406 -3.37 -24.82 -6.42
CA GLU A 406 -4.43 -25.05 -7.41
C GLU A 406 -4.46 -23.97 -8.49
N GLY A 407 -4.33 -22.70 -8.10
CA GLY A 407 -4.29 -21.60 -9.05
C GLY A 407 -3.12 -21.69 -10.03
N VAL A 408 -1.92 -22.08 -9.55
CA VAL A 408 -0.76 -22.29 -10.43
C VAL A 408 -0.97 -23.50 -11.35
N ASP A 409 -1.59 -24.58 -10.86
CA ASP A 409 -1.90 -25.73 -11.70
C ASP A 409 -2.91 -25.37 -12.81
N ARG A 410 -3.91 -24.54 -12.50
CA ARG A 410 -4.84 -23.99 -13.50
C ARG A 410 -4.12 -23.10 -14.53
N LEU A 411 -3.19 -22.25 -14.09
CA LEU A 411 -2.38 -21.41 -14.97
C LEU A 411 -1.53 -22.28 -15.92
N ARG A 412 -0.82 -23.29 -15.39
CA ARG A 412 -0.01 -24.22 -16.18
C ARG A 412 -0.84 -24.99 -17.20
N GLY A 413 -2.01 -25.49 -16.78
CA GLY A 413 -2.94 -26.17 -17.67
C GLY A 413 -3.47 -25.26 -18.78
N TRP A 414 -3.67 -23.98 -18.51
CA TRP A 414 -4.06 -22.98 -19.50
C TRP A 414 -2.92 -22.69 -20.48
N LEU A 415 -1.71 -22.48 -19.99
CA LEU A 415 -0.51 -22.26 -20.83
C LEU A 415 -0.18 -23.44 -21.74
N ALA A 416 -0.48 -24.67 -21.32
CA ALA A 416 -0.23 -25.86 -22.12
C ALA A 416 -1.24 -26.06 -23.29
N ARG A 417 -2.36 -25.32 -23.26
CA ARG A 417 -3.39 -25.39 -24.33
C ARG A 417 -3.27 -24.31 -25.40
N GLY A 418 -2.52 -23.24 -25.11
CA GLY A 418 -2.33 -22.07 -25.99
C GLY A 418 -0.92 -21.87 -26.40
#